data_edd3d0baf3b6a509a2c6b1da875dcffd
#
_entry.id   edd3d0baf3b6a509a2c6b1da875dcffd
#
_cell.length_a   1.000
_cell.length_b   1.000
_cell.length_c   1.000
_cell.angle_alpha   90.00
_cell.angle_beta   90.00
_cell.angle_gamma   90.00
#
_symmetry.space_group_name_H-M   'P 1'
#
loop_
_entity.id
_entity.type
_entity.pdbx_description
1 polymer ?
#
loop_
_entity_poly.entity_id
_entity_poly.type
_entity_poly.pdbx_seq_one_letter_code
_entity_poly.pdbx_strand_id
1 'polypeptide(L)'
;MSIPELNKNEDEIQVIPVDCAEETNFIKTEVPQIGVKVVGFVDLEKFKPKKKAQSHIYIIDTNVFVEYPNICDKIGTDNQILLSAKVVDELDKLKITLDEDGKRNVEKALRNINRALDSSNVSFEVANTQLLPIDFNKRSPDNLILSVALKYKEENPILLTSDNGLQIKAKGLKIATISLREFLKR
;
A
#
# COMPACT_ATOMS: atom_id res chain seq x y z
N MET A 1 -59.58 -12.58 -0.89
CA MET A 1 -58.96 -11.28 -1.23
C MET A 1 -57.60 -11.59 -1.81
N SER A 2 -57.51 -11.56 -3.13
CA SER A 2 -56.29 -11.92 -3.88
C SER A 2 -55.47 -10.66 -4.12
N ILE A 3 -54.17 -10.75 -3.87
CA ILE A 3 -53.22 -9.69 -4.12
C ILE A 3 -52.72 -9.84 -5.57
N PRO A 4 -52.70 -8.78 -6.41
CA PRO A 4 -52.21 -8.90 -7.76
C PRO A 4 -50.66 -8.90 -7.78
N GLU A 5 -50.11 -9.82 -8.58
CA GLU A 5 -48.71 -9.95 -8.90
C GLU A 5 -48.17 -8.73 -9.66
N LEU A 6 -47.08 -8.16 -9.20
CA LEU A 6 -46.29 -7.13 -9.92
C LEU A 6 -45.48 -7.82 -11.02
N ASN A 7 -45.81 -7.47 -12.25
CA ASN A 7 -45.06 -7.86 -13.44
C ASN A 7 -43.73 -7.14 -13.49
N LYS A 8 -42.64 -7.87 -13.32
CA LYS A 8 -41.27 -7.38 -13.55
C LYS A 8 -40.95 -7.47 -15.03
N ASN A 9 -41.05 -6.37 -15.75
CA ASN A 9 -40.37 -6.23 -17.03
C ASN A 9 -38.93 -5.87 -16.77
N GLU A 10 -38.06 -6.87 -16.91
CA GLU A 10 -36.61 -6.65 -17.02
C GLU A 10 -36.32 -6.22 -18.46
N ASP A 11 -36.08 -4.93 -18.67
CA ASP A 11 -35.57 -4.43 -19.95
C ASP A 11 -34.11 -4.83 -20.06
N GLU A 12 -33.87 -5.92 -20.78
CA GLU A 12 -32.53 -6.36 -21.18
C GLU A 12 -31.87 -5.31 -22.09
N ILE A 13 -30.81 -4.69 -21.63
CA ILE A 13 -29.95 -3.80 -22.45
C ILE A 13 -29.14 -4.71 -23.39
N GLN A 14 -29.56 -4.85 -24.63
CA GLN A 14 -28.73 -5.48 -25.67
C GLN A 14 -27.65 -4.53 -26.15
N VAL A 15 -26.40 -4.88 -25.85
CA VAL A 15 -25.22 -4.23 -26.41
C VAL A 15 -24.91 -4.91 -27.76
N ILE A 16 -25.15 -4.23 -28.85
CA ILE A 16 -24.76 -4.69 -30.18
C ILE A 16 -23.37 -4.15 -30.48
N PRO A 17 -22.36 -4.99 -30.69
CA PRO A 17 -21.06 -4.52 -31.15
C PRO A 17 -21.17 -4.09 -32.62
N VAL A 18 -20.86 -2.83 -32.91
CA VAL A 18 -20.70 -2.33 -34.28
C VAL A 18 -19.25 -2.42 -34.65
N ASP A 19 -18.94 -3.32 -35.57
CA ASP A 19 -17.63 -3.45 -36.18
C ASP A 19 -17.40 -2.26 -37.13
N CYS A 20 -16.63 -1.29 -36.74
CA CYS A 20 -16.18 -0.18 -37.56
C CYS A 20 -14.66 -0.22 -37.65
N ALA A 21 -14.19 -0.70 -38.79
CA ALA A 21 -12.82 -0.47 -39.22
C ALA A 21 -12.63 1.03 -39.48
N GLU A 22 -12.16 1.73 -38.45
CA GLU A 22 -11.41 2.97 -38.46
C GLU A 22 -11.42 3.55 -37.03
N GLU A 23 -10.25 3.91 -36.54
CA GLU A 23 -9.93 4.27 -35.17
C GLU A 23 -10.62 5.57 -34.71
N THR A 24 -11.84 5.47 -34.21
CA THR A 24 -12.42 6.54 -33.38
C THR A 24 -13.15 5.91 -32.18
N ASN A 25 -12.64 6.19 -30.97
CA ASN A 25 -13.15 5.68 -29.70
C ASN A 25 -14.48 6.36 -29.27
N PHE A 26 -15.54 6.25 -30.07
CA PHE A 26 -16.84 6.82 -29.72
C PHE A 26 -17.90 5.72 -29.55
N ILE A 27 -18.59 5.72 -28.43
CA ILE A 27 -19.80 4.90 -28.21
C ILE A 27 -21.01 5.79 -28.49
N LYS A 28 -21.86 5.35 -29.43
CA LYS A 28 -23.15 5.99 -29.69
C LYS A 28 -24.19 5.36 -28.76
N THR A 29 -24.65 6.10 -27.77
CA THR A 29 -25.76 5.70 -26.91
C THR A 29 -27.08 6.26 -27.46
N GLU A 30 -27.99 5.40 -27.88
CA GLU A 30 -29.38 5.77 -28.19
C GLU A 30 -30.25 5.53 -26.96
N VAL A 31 -30.89 6.58 -26.44
CA VAL A 31 -31.82 6.48 -25.32
C VAL A 31 -33.26 6.49 -25.85
N PRO A 32 -34.09 5.50 -25.58
CA PRO A 32 -35.49 5.50 -26.05
C PRO A 32 -36.33 6.52 -25.28
N GLN A 33 -37.29 7.07 -25.91
CA GLN A 33 -37.81 8.38 -25.94
C GLN A 33 -39.13 8.64 -25.25
N ILE A 34 -39.20 9.81 -24.72
CA ILE A 34 -40.38 10.68 -24.77
C ILE A 34 -39.95 11.91 -25.60
N GLY A 35 -40.08 11.82 -26.94
CA GLY A 35 -40.13 12.99 -27.85
C GLY A 35 -38.82 13.78 -28.15
N VAL A 36 -37.65 13.48 -27.60
CA VAL A 36 -36.39 14.21 -27.87
C VAL A 36 -35.25 13.23 -28.15
N LYS A 37 -34.64 13.26 -29.35
CA LYS A 37 -33.39 12.55 -29.65
C LYS A 37 -32.22 13.36 -29.08
N VAL A 38 -31.58 12.88 -28.00
CA VAL A 38 -30.32 13.40 -27.57
C VAL A 38 -29.21 12.50 -28.11
N VAL A 39 -28.48 12.98 -29.12
CA VAL A 39 -27.29 12.33 -29.63
C VAL A 39 -26.11 12.98 -28.91
N GLY A 40 -25.61 12.31 -27.86
CA GLY A 40 -24.43 12.76 -27.15
C GLY A 40 -23.21 11.92 -27.55
N PHE A 41 -22.12 12.55 -27.91
CA PHE A 41 -20.83 11.88 -28.04
C PHE A 41 -20.12 12.00 -26.70
N VAL A 42 -19.83 10.87 -26.07
CA VAL A 42 -19.03 10.82 -24.85
C VAL A 42 -17.59 10.53 -25.23
N ASP A 43 -16.71 11.49 -24.99
CA ASP A 43 -15.28 11.34 -25.18
C ASP A 43 -14.74 10.39 -24.10
N LEU A 44 -14.54 9.13 -24.46
CA LEU A 44 -14.04 8.08 -23.55
C LEU A 44 -12.61 8.32 -23.05
N GLU A 45 -11.83 9.15 -23.74
CA GLU A 45 -10.50 9.54 -23.27
C GLU A 45 -10.56 10.27 -21.93
N LYS A 46 -11.64 11.04 -21.68
CA LYS A 46 -11.87 11.75 -20.41
C LYS A 46 -12.27 10.81 -19.26
N PHE A 47 -12.70 9.58 -19.58
CA PHE A 47 -13.12 8.55 -18.61
C PHE A 47 -12.12 7.40 -18.49
N LYS A 48 -10.95 7.49 -19.13
CA LYS A 48 -9.89 6.52 -18.83
C LYS A 48 -9.63 6.60 -17.33
N PRO A 49 -9.84 5.51 -16.56
CA PRO A 49 -9.52 5.53 -15.14
C PRO A 49 -8.05 5.93 -15.06
N LYS A 50 -7.76 7.01 -14.32
CA LYS A 50 -6.38 7.33 -13.97
C LYS A 50 -5.79 6.03 -13.50
N LYS A 51 -4.70 5.53 -14.15
CA LYS A 51 -4.00 4.32 -13.70
C LYS A 51 -3.87 4.48 -12.20
N LYS A 52 -4.56 3.62 -11.41
CA LYS A 52 -4.39 3.61 -9.95
C LYS A 52 -2.89 3.55 -9.75
N ALA A 53 -2.31 4.54 -9.12
CA ALA A 53 -0.91 4.51 -8.74
C ALA A 53 -0.72 3.16 -8.06
N GLN A 54 0.27 2.39 -8.54
CA GLN A 54 0.46 1.03 -8.03
C GLN A 54 0.74 1.16 -6.54
N SER A 55 -0.19 0.68 -5.71
CA SER A 55 -0.04 0.67 -4.26
C SER A 55 1.16 -0.19 -3.90
N HIS A 56 2.08 0.34 -3.12
CA HIS A 56 3.26 -0.36 -2.66
C HIS A 56 3.09 -0.77 -1.21
N ILE A 57 3.72 -1.88 -0.83
CA ILE A 57 3.78 -2.34 0.56
C ILE A 57 5.16 -1.99 1.10
N TYR A 58 5.20 -1.22 2.18
CA TYR A 58 6.44 -0.83 2.85
C TYR A 58 6.59 -1.52 4.19
N ILE A 59 7.79 -2.04 4.45
CA ILE A 59 8.24 -2.44 5.78
C ILE A 59 9.34 -1.47 6.19
N ILE A 60 9.23 -0.90 7.37
CA ILE A 60 10.07 0.21 7.80
C ILE A 60 11.00 -0.26 8.91
N ASP A 61 12.27 0.00 8.75
CA ASP A 61 13.29 -0.28 9.76
C ASP A 61 13.28 0.74 10.91
N THR A 62 13.72 0.35 12.08
CA THR A 62 13.76 1.17 13.30
C THR A 62 14.51 2.49 13.11
N ASN A 63 15.68 2.45 12.46
CA ASN A 63 16.51 3.62 12.23
C ASN A 63 15.79 4.70 11.40
N VAL A 64 14.96 4.30 10.46
CA VAL A 64 14.18 5.23 9.64
C VAL A 64 13.21 6.06 10.50
N PHE A 65 12.59 5.46 11.51
CA PHE A 65 11.71 6.18 12.44
C PHE A 65 12.46 7.16 13.33
N VAL A 66 13.71 6.83 13.73
CA VAL A 66 14.57 7.72 14.51
C VAL A 66 15.00 8.92 13.67
N GLU A 67 15.41 8.68 12.42
CA GLU A 67 15.85 9.73 11.49
C GLU A 67 14.69 10.59 10.98
N TYR A 68 13.54 9.98 10.70
CA TYR A 68 12.37 10.65 10.13
C TYR A 68 11.06 10.20 10.80
N PRO A 69 10.72 10.75 11.98
CA PRO A 69 9.55 10.34 12.77
C PRO A 69 8.19 10.42 12.06
N ASN A 70 8.08 11.19 10.98
CA ASN A 70 6.84 11.38 10.21
C ASN A 70 6.77 10.47 8.96
N ILE A 71 7.55 9.38 8.91
CA ILE A 71 7.68 8.55 7.71
C ILE A 71 6.34 7.95 7.26
N CYS A 72 5.45 7.57 8.18
CA CYS A 72 4.13 7.04 7.83
C CYS A 72 3.30 8.06 7.05
N ASP A 73 3.29 9.32 7.48
CA ASP A 73 2.58 10.41 6.78
C ASP A 73 3.21 10.66 5.39
N LYS A 74 4.53 10.54 5.27
CA LYS A 74 5.25 10.72 4.00
C LYS A 74 4.98 9.61 3.00
N ILE A 75 4.81 8.37 3.45
CA ILE A 75 4.42 7.23 2.61
C ILE A 75 3.00 7.43 2.07
N GLY A 76 2.12 8.03 2.87
CA GLY A 76 0.75 8.36 2.49
C GLY A 76 -0.20 7.15 2.51
N THR A 77 -1.48 7.44 2.35
CA THR A 77 -2.57 6.46 2.48
C THR A 77 -2.77 5.58 1.25
N ASP A 78 -2.16 5.94 0.11
CA ASP A 78 -2.23 5.14 -1.13
C ASP A 78 -1.34 3.90 -1.08
N ASN A 79 -0.44 3.82 -0.08
CA ASN A 79 0.47 2.72 0.13
C ASN A 79 0.15 2.00 1.44
N GLN A 80 0.49 0.71 1.50
CA GLN A 80 0.36 -0.09 2.71
C GLN A 80 1.65 -0.06 3.52
N ILE A 81 1.54 -0.03 4.83
CA ILE A 81 2.67 -0.11 5.77
C ILE A 81 2.49 -1.33 6.66
N LEU A 82 3.48 -2.21 6.67
CA LEU A 82 3.57 -3.33 7.59
C LEU A 82 4.56 -2.97 8.70
N LEU A 83 4.03 -2.64 9.86
CA LEU A 83 4.81 -2.28 11.03
C LEU A 83 5.22 -3.53 11.81
N SER A 84 6.49 -3.86 11.82
CA SER A 84 6.98 -4.96 12.64
C SER A 84 6.88 -4.65 14.13
N ALA A 85 6.33 -5.59 14.92
CA ALA A 85 6.33 -5.52 16.39
C ALA A 85 7.74 -5.26 16.95
N LYS A 86 8.76 -5.79 16.27
CA LYS A 86 10.16 -5.62 16.68
C LYS A 86 10.63 -4.18 16.64
N VAL A 87 10.14 -3.38 15.66
CA VAL A 87 10.46 -1.95 15.56
C VAL A 87 9.96 -1.20 16.80
N VAL A 88 8.76 -1.48 17.27
CA VAL A 88 8.21 -0.85 18.47
C VAL A 88 9.04 -1.19 19.71
N ASP A 89 9.41 -2.48 19.89
CA ASP A 89 10.29 -2.92 20.97
C ASP A 89 11.65 -2.21 20.98
N GLU A 90 12.20 -1.93 19.80
CA GLU A 90 13.49 -1.25 19.66
C GLU A 90 13.37 0.24 19.93
N LEU A 91 12.34 0.88 19.40
CA LEU A 91 12.07 2.29 19.69
C LEU A 91 11.90 2.52 21.21
N ASP A 92 11.19 1.63 21.92
CA ASP A 92 11.04 1.74 23.37
C ASP A 92 12.38 1.61 24.12
N LYS A 93 13.29 0.76 23.65
CA LYS A 93 14.64 0.65 24.22
C LYS A 93 15.49 1.88 23.95
N LEU A 94 15.37 2.44 22.74
CA LEU A 94 16.15 3.63 22.35
C LEU A 94 15.79 4.89 23.15
N LYS A 95 14.56 4.98 23.69
CA LYS A 95 14.20 6.05 24.66
C LYS A 95 15.13 6.15 25.86
N ILE A 96 15.76 5.04 26.26
CA ILE A 96 16.61 4.98 27.46
C ILE A 96 18.05 5.29 27.10
N THR A 97 18.48 4.97 25.88
CA THR A 97 19.91 4.96 25.49
C THR A 97 20.35 6.17 24.68
N LEU A 98 19.43 6.85 24.02
CA LEU A 98 19.74 8.03 23.20
C LEU A 98 19.90 9.31 24.03
N ASP A 99 20.52 10.31 23.42
CA ASP A 99 20.52 11.68 23.93
C ASP A 99 19.12 12.31 23.90
N GLU A 100 18.98 13.53 24.40
CA GLU A 100 17.68 14.19 24.53
C GLU A 100 17.00 14.43 23.19
N ASP A 101 17.75 14.73 22.13
CA ASP A 101 17.18 14.95 20.79
C ASP A 101 16.71 13.64 20.16
N GLY A 102 17.51 12.58 20.30
CA GLY A 102 17.13 11.23 19.88
C GLY A 102 15.88 10.72 20.62
N LYS A 103 15.78 10.93 21.94
CA LYS A 103 14.61 10.58 22.74
C LYS A 103 13.35 11.30 22.23
N ARG A 104 13.44 12.61 21.96
CA ARG A 104 12.31 13.38 21.39
C ARG A 104 11.85 12.82 20.05
N ASN A 105 12.81 12.45 19.18
CA ASN A 105 12.48 11.85 17.90
C ASN A 105 11.78 10.50 18.05
N VAL A 106 12.29 9.63 18.93
CA VAL A 106 11.68 8.32 19.22
C VAL A 106 10.26 8.48 19.79
N GLU A 107 10.07 9.39 20.75
CA GLU A 107 8.74 9.66 21.29
C GLU A 107 7.77 10.21 20.23
N LYS A 108 8.26 11.06 19.33
CA LYS A 108 7.47 11.57 18.21
C LYS A 108 7.12 10.44 17.25
N ALA A 109 8.07 9.55 16.93
CA ALA A 109 7.86 8.38 16.10
C ALA A 109 6.77 7.47 16.67
N LEU A 110 6.85 7.13 17.96
CA LEU A 110 5.85 6.29 18.63
C LEU A 110 4.45 6.91 18.66
N ARG A 111 4.35 8.24 18.90
CA ARG A 111 3.06 8.94 18.79
C ARG A 111 2.49 8.88 17.36
N ASN A 112 3.35 9.06 16.35
CA ASN A 112 2.92 9.00 14.95
C ASN A 112 2.54 7.58 14.52
N ILE A 113 3.28 6.56 14.97
CA ILE A 113 2.94 5.15 14.77
C ILE A 113 1.57 4.83 15.38
N ASN A 114 1.33 5.23 16.64
CA ASN A 114 0.07 4.98 17.31
C ASN A 114 -1.11 5.60 16.54
N ARG A 115 -0.96 6.84 16.06
CA ARG A 115 -1.97 7.50 15.21
C ARG A 115 -2.13 6.79 13.87
N ALA A 116 -1.03 6.35 13.25
CA ALA A 116 -1.06 5.69 11.95
C ALA A 116 -1.76 4.32 12.00
N LEU A 117 -1.71 3.61 13.12
CA LEU A 117 -2.40 2.34 13.32
C LEU A 117 -3.94 2.47 13.33
N ASP A 118 -4.49 3.68 13.53
CA ASP A 118 -5.91 3.94 13.39
C ASP A 118 -6.35 3.97 11.90
N SER A 119 -5.41 4.03 10.98
CA SER A 119 -5.70 4.06 9.55
C SER A 119 -5.71 2.65 8.94
N SER A 120 -6.55 2.45 7.91
CA SER A 120 -6.73 1.15 7.27
C SER A 120 -5.52 0.65 6.45
N ASN A 121 -4.55 1.53 6.18
CA ASN A 121 -3.37 1.20 5.39
C ASN A 121 -2.13 0.83 6.22
N VAL A 122 -2.24 0.80 7.54
CA VAL A 122 -1.14 0.39 8.44
C VAL A 122 -1.56 -0.87 9.21
N SER A 123 -0.76 -1.91 9.11
CA SER A 123 -0.97 -3.19 9.80
C SER A 123 0.18 -3.49 10.75
N PHE A 124 -0.15 -3.94 11.95
CA PHE A 124 0.84 -4.39 12.93
C PHE A 124 1.18 -5.87 12.70
N GLU A 125 2.47 -6.18 12.53
CA GLU A 125 2.92 -7.49 12.12
C GLU A 125 3.92 -8.13 13.09
N VAL A 126 3.68 -9.40 13.39
CA VAL A 126 4.57 -10.22 14.22
C VAL A 126 5.53 -11.00 13.33
N ALA A 127 6.80 -11.07 13.75
CA ALA A 127 7.83 -11.83 13.06
C ALA A 127 7.50 -13.34 12.96
N ASN A 128 7.82 -13.93 11.81
CA ASN A 128 7.78 -15.39 11.63
C ASN A 128 9.19 -15.93 11.34
N THR A 129 9.90 -16.33 12.38
CA THR A 129 11.30 -16.78 12.27
C THR A 129 11.48 -18.10 11.53
N GLN A 130 10.40 -18.83 11.23
CA GLN A 130 10.46 -20.05 10.44
C GLN A 130 10.74 -19.77 8.96
N LEU A 131 10.40 -18.56 8.48
CA LEU A 131 10.64 -18.12 7.11
C LEU A 131 12.10 -17.71 6.86
N LEU A 132 12.86 -17.49 7.92
CA LEU A 132 14.29 -17.13 7.79
C LEU A 132 15.13 -18.36 7.39
N PRO A 133 16.14 -18.17 6.52
CA PRO A 133 17.14 -19.21 6.23
C PRO A 133 17.78 -19.73 7.51
N ILE A 134 18.25 -20.97 7.47
CA ILE A 134 18.79 -21.66 8.66
C ILE A 134 20.02 -20.94 9.25
N ASP A 135 20.80 -20.27 8.41
CA ASP A 135 22.02 -19.55 8.80
C ASP A 135 21.75 -18.17 9.40
N PHE A 136 20.49 -17.70 9.39
CA PHE A 136 20.14 -16.42 9.94
C PHE A 136 19.92 -16.49 11.44
N ASN A 137 20.52 -15.54 12.18
CA ASN A 137 20.25 -15.43 13.62
C ASN A 137 18.79 -15.02 13.86
N LYS A 138 17.98 -15.97 14.33
CA LYS A 138 16.53 -15.80 14.57
C LYS A 138 16.18 -14.84 15.71
N ARG A 139 17.18 -14.34 16.46
CA ARG A 139 17.01 -13.38 17.55
C ARG A 139 17.47 -11.96 17.18
N SER A 140 18.15 -11.81 16.02
CA SER A 140 18.58 -10.49 15.54
C SER A 140 17.37 -9.63 15.18
N PRO A 141 17.30 -8.39 15.68
CA PRO A 141 16.22 -7.44 15.36
C PRO A 141 15.98 -7.30 13.85
N ASP A 142 17.04 -7.04 13.09
CA ASP A 142 17.01 -6.91 11.63
C ASP A 142 16.35 -8.13 10.96
N ASN A 143 16.74 -9.33 11.41
CA ASN A 143 16.22 -10.56 10.83
C ASN A 143 14.75 -10.78 11.20
N LEU A 144 14.30 -10.29 12.36
CA LEU A 144 12.89 -10.30 12.74
C LEU A 144 12.07 -9.36 11.84
N ILE A 145 12.58 -8.15 11.56
CA ILE A 145 11.96 -7.23 10.59
C ILE A 145 11.95 -7.87 9.20
N LEU A 146 13.06 -8.48 8.78
CA LEU A 146 13.17 -9.16 7.49
C LEU A 146 12.21 -10.34 7.36
N SER A 147 11.91 -11.05 8.45
CA SER A 147 10.93 -12.14 8.44
C SER A 147 9.51 -11.67 8.15
N VAL A 148 9.16 -10.43 8.50
CA VAL A 148 7.89 -9.81 8.10
C VAL A 148 7.89 -9.60 6.58
N ALA A 149 9.00 -9.11 5.99
CA ALA A 149 9.09 -8.95 4.54
C ALA A 149 8.97 -10.30 3.80
N LEU A 150 9.53 -11.37 4.34
CA LEU A 150 9.41 -12.71 3.77
C LEU A 150 7.98 -13.27 3.83
N LYS A 151 7.19 -12.89 4.83
CA LYS A 151 5.79 -13.27 4.99
C LYS A 151 4.91 -12.74 3.83
N TYR A 152 5.27 -11.58 3.30
CA TYR A 152 4.55 -10.89 2.21
C TYR A 152 5.33 -10.88 0.89
N LYS A 153 6.29 -11.82 0.71
CA LYS A 153 7.20 -11.82 -0.43
C LYS A 153 6.51 -11.83 -1.79
N GLU A 154 5.41 -12.56 -1.92
CA GLU A 154 4.64 -12.67 -3.16
C GLU A 154 3.95 -11.34 -3.56
N GLU A 155 3.77 -10.45 -2.60
CA GLU A 155 3.16 -9.13 -2.79
C GLU A 155 4.21 -8.06 -3.11
N ASN A 156 5.48 -8.46 -3.30
CA ASN A 156 6.61 -7.60 -3.65
C ASN A 156 6.81 -6.41 -2.69
N PRO A 157 6.98 -6.65 -1.38
CA PRO A 157 7.18 -5.60 -0.40
C PRO A 157 8.51 -4.89 -0.60
N ILE A 158 8.56 -3.64 -0.19
CA ILE A 158 9.76 -2.79 -0.21
C ILE A 158 10.22 -2.57 1.22
N LEU A 159 11.43 -3.00 1.54
CA LEU A 159 12.06 -2.71 2.83
C LEU A 159 12.71 -1.33 2.78
N LEU A 160 12.20 -0.41 3.59
CA LEU A 160 12.75 0.93 3.76
C LEU A 160 13.74 0.93 4.92
N THR A 161 15.04 1.00 4.61
CA THR A 161 16.14 0.96 5.58
C THR A 161 17.37 1.67 5.07
N SER A 162 18.08 2.38 5.95
CA SER A 162 19.40 2.97 5.68
C SER A 162 20.55 2.03 6.08
N ASP A 163 20.28 0.89 6.73
CA ASP A 163 21.30 -0.08 7.12
C ASP A 163 21.75 -0.93 5.92
N ASN A 164 23.04 -0.82 5.57
CA ASN A 164 23.62 -1.56 4.45
C ASN A 164 23.64 -3.08 4.67
N GLY A 165 23.83 -3.54 5.91
CA GLY A 165 23.83 -4.95 6.25
C GLY A 165 22.44 -5.57 6.04
N LEU A 166 21.42 -4.88 6.49
CA LEU A 166 20.03 -5.28 6.30
C LEU A 166 19.62 -5.24 4.83
N GLN A 167 20.06 -4.22 4.07
CA GLN A 167 19.84 -4.15 2.62
C GLN A 167 20.47 -5.35 1.88
N ILE A 168 21.73 -5.73 2.22
CA ILE A 168 22.41 -6.87 1.61
C ILE A 168 21.64 -8.16 1.87
N LYS A 169 21.22 -8.40 3.11
CA LYS A 169 20.42 -9.58 3.50
C LYS A 169 19.09 -9.62 2.73
N ALA A 170 18.39 -8.51 2.66
CA ALA A 170 17.12 -8.38 1.95
C ALA A 170 17.26 -8.67 0.45
N LYS A 171 18.24 -8.07 -0.19
CA LYS A 171 18.56 -8.32 -1.61
C LYS A 171 18.91 -9.78 -1.88
N GLY A 172 19.70 -10.41 -0.99
CA GLY A 172 20.01 -11.84 -1.04
C GLY A 172 18.77 -12.73 -1.00
N LEU A 173 17.72 -12.30 -0.29
CA LEU A 173 16.42 -12.96 -0.21
C LEU A 173 15.41 -12.51 -1.28
N LYS A 174 15.85 -11.68 -2.24
CA LYS A 174 15.02 -11.11 -3.33
C LYS A 174 13.89 -10.21 -2.81
N ILE A 175 14.13 -9.50 -1.72
CA ILE A 175 13.25 -8.43 -1.21
C ILE A 175 13.77 -7.10 -1.74
N ALA A 176 12.89 -6.29 -2.32
CA ALA A 176 13.23 -4.95 -2.78
C ALA A 176 13.59 -4.04 -1.59
N THR A 177 14.58 -3.17 -1.78
CA THR A 177 15.03 -2.23 -0.74
C THR A 177 15.11 -0.83 -1.27
N ILE A 178 14.84 0.15 -0.40
CA ILE A 178 15.06 1.57 -0.67
C ILE A 178 15.64 2.22 0.59
N SER A 179 16.63 3.10 0.42
CA SER A 179 17.13 3.90 1.53
C SER A 179 16.20 5.08 1.83
N LEU A 180 16.23 5.60 3.07
CA LEU A 180 15.47 6.80 3.44
C LEU A 180 15.83 7.97 2.52
N ARG A 181 17.11 8.16 2.23
CA ARG A 181 17.58 9.22 1.34
C ARG A 181 17.00 9.13 -0.08
N GLU A 182 16.93 7.92 -0.64
CA GLU A 182 16.34 7.70 -1.96
C GLU A 182 14.82 7.89 -1.95
N PHE A 183 14.17 7.41 -0.88
CA PHE A 183 12.74 7.56 -0.69
C PHE A 183 12.31 9.03 -0.61
N LEU A 184 13.04 9.85 0.14
CA LEU A 184 12.73 11.28 0.32
C LEU A 184 12.98 12.14 -0.93
N LYS A 185 13.69 11.62 -1.94
CA LYS A 185 13.92 12.31 -3.24
C LYS A 185 12.81 12.07 -4.27
N ARG A 186 11.93 11.11 -4.01
CA ARG A 186 10.75 10.81 -4.85
C ARG A 186 9.61 11.77 -4.57
#